data_e29d3a06d027c5d663b153c468fb8c70
#
_entry.id   e29d3a06d027c5d663b153c468fb8c70
#
_cell.length_a   1.000
_cell.length_b   1.000
_cell.length_c   1.000
_cell.angle_alpha   90.00
_cell.angle_beta   90.00
_cell.angle_gamma   90.00
#
_symmetry.space_group_name_H-M   'P 1'
#
loop_
_entity.id
_entity.type
_entity.pdbx_description
1 polymer ?
#
loop_
_entity_poly.entity_id
_entity_poly.type
_entity_poly.pdbx_seq_one_letter_code
_entity_poly.pdbx_strand_id
1 'polypeptide(L)'
;MSTTLALDIAAVLKKILAALVVVLATSYFLSMGLGLFLIYAMPQGLDAASRQVAELPFSVLMIVNFRIPLGVSVGFFFLMIWLLYTGAFALAWFDRPSFASSLRSLTRPDVWRSNYLVTLPQLASILFVAVVFLQALQESAGVQTGGISFESPVLGFLSISYAPLVEEFSYRITTIGILDGLNHIWKMHRVPSDKGRRNAIRLLILNIWKPERAKELLGYYTIRNDGVRRGISRFEWTVLVLTSGAFGAVHYLSGGGWEIGKISTAMLSGFAMGFVYLRYGAYAPILLHWFFNYYFGTFDLASQLNLAGGDFASFAVEFLNLGTGTLLVVATVAIYLMGTWSSKHHRT
;
A
#
# COMPACT_ATOMS: atom_id res chain seq x y z
N MET A 1 24.62 -24.68 -18.22
CA MET A 1 23.96 -23.56 -18.93
C MET A 1 25.04 -22.53 -19.21
N SER A 2 25.27 -22.14 -20.47
CA SER A 2 26.33 -21.16 -20.78
C SER A 2 26.04 -19.83 -20.13
N THR A 3 27.05 -19.10 -19.71
CA THR A 3 26.93 -17.75 -19.10
C THR A 3 26.20 -16.76 -19.99
N THR A 4 26.34 -16.91 -21.32
CA THR A 4 25.62 -16.11 -22.34
C THR A 4 24.11 -16.32 -22.28
N LEU A 5 23.64 -17.57 -22.23
CA LEU A 5 22.20 -17.91 -22.18
C LEU A 5 21.55 -17.35 -20.88
N ALA A 6 22.27 -17.41 -19.76
CA ALA A 6 21.75 -16.88 -18.49
C ALA A 6 21.64 -15.34 -18.53
N LEU A 7 22.58 -14.64 -19.18
CA LEU A 7 22.52 -13.18 -19.36
C LEU A 7 21.39 -12.77 -20.29
N ASP A 8 21.14 -13.51 -21.37
CA ASP A 8 20.04 -13.25 -22.30
C ASP A 8 18.67 -13.43 -21.65
N ILE A 9 18.49 -14.49 -20.86
CA ILE A 9 17.24 -14.73 -20.10
C ILE A 9 17.00 -13.60 -19.09
N ALA A 10 18.02 -13.18 -18.36
CA ALA A 10 17.89 -12.08 -17.40
C ALA A 10 17.52 -10.76 -18.08
N ALA A 11 18.08 -10.49 -19.27
CA ALA A 11 17.76 -9.28 -20.06
C ALA A 11 16.31 -9.29 -20.56
N VAL A 12 15.79 -10.45 -21.01
CA VAL A 12 14.40 -10.61 -21.44
C VAL A 12 13.45 -10.44 -20.24
N LEU A 13 13.74 -11.11 -19.12
CA LEU A 13 12.94 -10.99 -17.89
C LEU A 13 12.83 -9.55 -17.41
N LYS A 14 13.91 -8.80 -17.49
CA LYS A 14 13.93 -7.38 -17.19
C LYS A 14 12.98 -6.56 -18.06
N LYS A 15 12.98 -6.81 -19.38
CA LYS A 15 12.09 -6.09 -20.30
C LYS A 15 10.64 -6.42 -20.02
N ILE A 16 10.32 -7.69 -19.76
CA ILE A 16 8.96 -8.12 -19.40
C ILE A 16 8.50 -7.43 -18.11
N LEU A 17 9.33 -7.45 -17.06
CA LEU A 17 9.00 -6.82 -15.79
C LEU A 17 8.81 -5.30 -15.93
N ALA A 18 9.67 -4.64 -16.72
CA ALA A 18 9.53 -3.21 -16.98
C ALA A 18 8.22 -2.90 -17.73
N ALA A 19 7.85 -3.71 -18.73
CA ALA A 19 6.59 -3.57 -19.44
C ALA A 19 5.38 -3.77 -18.51
N LEU A 20 5.39 -4.81 -17.66
CA LEU A 20 4.32 -5.07 -16.67
C LEU A 20 4.17 -3.91 -15.69
N VAL A 21 5.27 -3.36 -15.16
CA VAL A 21 5.23 -2.19 -14.27
C VAL A 21 4.62 -0.98 -14.97
N VAL A 22 4.96 -0.72 -16.24
CA VAL A 22 4.39 0.39 -17.01
C VAL A 22 2.90 0.16 -17.27
N VAL A 23 2.50 -1.03 -17.68
CA VAL A 23 1.08 -1.38 -17.92
C VAL A 23 0.26 -1.21 -16.63
N LEU A 24 0.73 -1.75 -15.50
CA LEU A 24 0.06 -1.61 -14.21
C LEU A 24 0.00 -0.15 -13.75
N ALA A 25 1.10 0.61 -13.86
CA ALA A 25 1.09 2.02 -13.51
C ALA A 25 0.09 2.81 -14.40
N THR A 26 0.01 2.48 -15.69
CA THR A 26 -0.96 3.08 -16.59
C THR A 26 -2.40 2.73 -16.19
N SER A 27 -2.68 1.47 -15.86
CA SER A 27 -4.01 1.05 -15.39
C SER A 27 -4.45 1.75 -14.10
N TYR A 28 -3.50 2.09 -13.22
CA TYR A 28 -3.76 2.89 -12.02
C TYR A 28 -4.28 4.29 -12.37
N PHE A 29 -3.64 4.99 -13.30
CA PHE A 29 -4.12 6.30 -13.75
C PHE A 29 -5.46 6.20 -14.51
N LEU A 30 -5.66 5.15 -15.31
CA LEU A 30 -6.94 4.90 -15.97
C LEU A 30 -8.07 4.67 -14.96
N SER A 31 -7.82 3.94 -13.87
CA SER A 31 -8.83 3.73 -12.82
C SER A 31 -9.21 5.04 -12.12
N MET A 32 -8.28 5.97 -11.94
CA MET A 32 -8.58 7.30 -11.39
C MET A 32 -9.55 8.06 -12.30
N GLY A 33 -9.34 8.04 -13.62
CA GLY A 33 -10.26 8.65 -14.60
C GLY A 33 -11.60 7.92 -14.67
N LEU A 34 -11.59 6.58 -14.65
CA LEU A 34 -12.81 5.77 -14.67
C LEU A 34 -13.68 6.03 -13.42
N GLY A 35 -13.08 6.15 -12.23
CA GLY A 35 -13.83 6.48 -11.03
C GLY A 35 -14.56 7.83 -11.12
N LEU A 36 -13.93 8.86 -11.69
CA LEU A 36 -14.62 10.13 -11.97
C LEU A 36 -15.78 9.95 -12.97
N PHE A 37 -15.55 9.20 -14.03
CA PHE A 37 -16.59 8.92 -15.02
C PHE A 37 -17.80 8.20 -14.39
N LEU A 38 -17.56 7.17 -13.58
CA LEU A 38 -18.62 6.39 -12.92
C LEU A 38 -19.47 7.25 -11.97
N ILE A 39 -18.86 8.19 -11.26
CA ILE A 39 -19.57 9.05 -10.29
C ILE A 39 -20.27 10.24 -10.99
N TYR A 40 -19.67 10.85 -12.02
CA TYR A 40 -20.19 12.11 -12.58
C TYR A 40 -20.81 11.99 -13.96
N ALA A 41 -20.73 10.84 -14.62
CA ALA A 41 -21.31 10.63 -15.94
C ALA A 41 -22.36 9.50 -16.00
N MET A 42 -22.29 8.51 -15.08
CA MET A 42 -23.29 7.44 -15.02
C MET A 42 -24.53 7.90 -14.24
N PRO A 43 -25.76 7.50 -14.64
CA PRO A 43 -26.99 7.92 -13.95
C PRO A 43 -27.02 7.57 -12.46
N GLN A 44 -26.59 6.35 -12.09
CA GLN A 44 -26.53 5.89 -10.69
C GLN A 44 -25.48 6.68 -9.88
N GLY A 45 -24.37 7.06 -10.52
CA GLY A 45 -23.33 7.89 -9.92
C GLY A 45 -23.84 9.30 -9.65
N LEU A 46 -24.53 9.93 -10.60
CA LEU A 46 -25.13 11.26 -10.45
C LEU A 46 -26.20 11.29 -9.35
N ASP A 47 -27.07 10.25 -9.25
CA ASP A 47 -28.04 10.13 -8.16
C ASP A 47 -27.32 10.10 -6.81
N ALA A 48 -26.33 9.22 -6.66
CA ALA A 48 -25.55 9.13 -5.43
C ALA A 48 -24.78 10.42 -5.13
N ALA A 49 -24.20 11.07 -6.14
CA ALA A 49 -23.43 12.29 -5.97
C ALA A 49 -24.25 13.47 -5.45
N SER A 50 -25.59 13.47 -5.70
CA SER A 50 -26.51 14.49 -5.20
C SER A 50 -26.86 14.33 -3.70
N ARG A 51 -26.66 13.15 -3.12
CA ARG A 51 -26.97 12.88 -1.70
C ARG A 51 -26.01 13.61 -0.77
N GLN A 52 -26.38 13.74 0.50
CA GLN A 52 -25.58 14.45 1.51
C GLN A 52 -24.78 13.46 2.38
N VAL A 53 -23.54 13.80 2.65
CA VAL A 53 -22.71 13.20 3.70
C VAL A 53 -22.83 14.08 4.94
N ALA A 54 -23.64 13.62 5.90
CA ALA A 54 -23.88 14.40 7.13
C ALA A 54 -22.64 14.37 8.05
N GLU A 55 -22.08 13.20 8.25
CA GLU A 55 -20.95 12.97 9.17
C GLU A 55 -19.95 11.98 8.58
N LEU A 56 -18.68 12.16 8.95
CA LEU A 56 -17.61 11.22 8.63
C LEU A 56 -17.05 10.58 9.89
N PRO A 57 -16.95 9.25 9.95
CA PRO A 57 -16.16 8.58 10.96
C PRO A 57 -14.68 8.87 10.71
N PHE A 58 -13.96 9.26 11.75
CA PHE A 58 -12.53 9.52 11.69
C PHE A 58 -11.84 8.96 12.92
N SER A 59 -10.63 8.45 12.78
CA SER A 59 -9.90 7.85 13.88
C SER A 59 -8.44 8.31 13.92
N VAL A 60 -7.91 8.44 15.13
CA VAL A 60 -6.53 8.84 15.40
C VAL A 60 -5.95 7.87 16.42
N LEU A 61 -4.67 7.48 16.25
CA LEU A 61 -3.97 6.59 17.17
C LEU A 61 -4.69 5.25 17.42
N MET A 62 -5.49 4.78 16.47
CA MET A 62 -6.32 3.55 16.52
C MET A 62 -7.44 3.55 17.57
N ILE A 63 -7.40 4.43 18.56
CA ILE A 63 -8.26 4.40 19.77
C ILE A 63 -9.17 5.62 19.91
N VAL A 64 -8.81 6.75 19.34
CA VAL A 64 -9.61 7.98 19.42
C VAL A 64 -10.51 8.07 18.19
N ASN A 65 -11.80 7.78 18.38
CA ASN A 65 -12.79 7.84 17.31
C ASN A 65 -13.72 9.04 17.52
N PHE A 66 -13.98 9.76 16.46
CA PHE A 66 -14.94 10.89 16.45
C PHE A 66 -15.65 10.97 15.11
N ARG A 67 -16.75 11.70 15.07
CA ARG A 67 -17.51 11.97 13.87
C ARG A 67 -17.35 13.44 13.51
N ILE A 68 -16.91 13.70 12.29
CA ILE A 68 -16.74 15.05 11.77
C ILE A 68 -18.03 15.42 11.05
N PRO A 69 -18.80 16.44 11.50
CA PRO A 69 -19.95 16.93 10.76
C PRO A 69 -19.41 17.58 9.45
N LEU A 70 -19.91 17.10 8.31
CA LEU A 70 -19.38 17.54 7.01
C LEU A 70 -20.40 18.37 6.22
N GLY A 71 -21.66 17.89 6.10
CA GLY A 71 -22.74 18.64 5.42
C GLY A 71 -22.48 18.94 3.95
N VAL A 72 -21.76 18.08 3.22
CA VAL A 72 -21.44 18.26 1.81
C VAL A 72 -22.06 17.15 0.96
N SER A 73 -22.20 17.38 -0.35
CA SER A 73 -22.68 16.32 -1.23
C SER A 73 -21.66 15.18 -1.36
N VAL A 74 -22.15 13.98 -1.62
CA VAL A 74 -21.36 12.77 -1.89
C VAL A 74 -20.39 13.02 -3.05
N GLY A 75 -20.84 13.70 -4.10
CA GLY A 75 -19.97 14.06 -5.22
C GLY A 75 -18.81 14.95 -4.79
N PHE A 76 -19.06 16.03 -4.04
CA PHE A 76 -17.98 16.88 -3.54
C PHE A 76 -17.01 16.11 -2.63
N PHE A 77 -17.54 15.26 -1.76
CA PHE A 77 -16.71 14.42 -0.89
C PHE A 77 -15.84 13.44 -1.69
N PHE A 78 -16.41 12.80 -2.73
CA PHE A 78 -15.64 11.94 -3.64
C PHE A 78 -14.52 12.70 -4.35
N LEU A 79 -14.80 13.93 -4.81
CA LEU A 79 -13.78 14.77 -5.44
C LEU A 79 -12.63 15.08 -4.47
N MET A 80 -12.92 15.35 -3.19
CA MET A 80 -11.89 15.54 -2.16
C MET A 80 -11.02 14.29 -1.99
N ILE A 81 -11.62 13.10 -1.90
CA ILE A 81 -10.91 11.81 -1.82
C ILE A 81 -10.01 11.65 -3.06
N TRP A 82 -10.57 11.88 -4.25
CA TRP A 82 -9.85 11.76 -5.51
C TRP A 82 -8.64 12.73 -5.60
N LEU A 83 -8.79 13.97 -5.14
CA LEU A 83 -7.70 14.95 -5.08
C LEU A 83 -6.60 14.52 -4.10
N LEU A 84 -6.96 13.93 -2.95
CA LEU A 84 -5.98 13.41 -2.00
C LEU A 84 -5.17 12.26 -2.61
N TYR A 85 -5.79 11.34 -3.33
CA TYR A 85 -5.08 10.29 -4.05
C TYR A 85 -4.20 10.83 -5.17
N THR A 86 -4.71 11.80 -5.95
CA THR A 86 -3.91 12.48 -6.97
C THR A 86 -2.68 13.14 -6.37
N GLY A 87 -2.84 13.80 -5.21
CA GLY A 87 -1.72 14.35 -4.43
C GLY A 87 -0.72 13.28 -3.98
N ALA A 88 -1.19 12.13 -3.50
CA ALA A 88 -0.33 11.01 -3.10
C ALA A 88 0.45 10.44 -4.31
N PHE A 89 -0.18 10.28 -5.47
CA PHE A 89 0.49 9.89 -6.72
C PHE A 89 1.52 10.93 -7.17
N ALA A 90 1.20 12.23 -7.08
CA ALA A 90 2.14 13.31 -7.39
C ALA A 90 3.37 13.28 -6.47
N LEU A 91 3.18 13.10 -5.16
CA LEU A 91 4.28 12.94 -4.21
C LEU A 91 5.18 11.75 -4.55
N ALA A 92 4.57 10.61 -4.92
CA ALA A 92 5.31 9.43 -5.35
C ALA A 92 6.06 9.65 -6.67
N TRP A 93 5.47 10.38 -7.62
CA TRP A 93 6.11 10.71 -8.89
C TRP A 93 7.35 11.58 -8.73
N PHE A 94 7.27 12.60 -7.87
CA PHE A 94 8.37 13.53 -7.63
C PHE A 94 9.40 13.03 -6.63
N ASP A 95 9.18 11.87 -5.97
CA ASP A 95 10.16 11.29 -5.06
C ASP A 95 11.40 10.79 -5.80
N ARG A 96 12.54 10.81 -5.11
CA ARG A 96 13.82 10.39 -5.72
C ARG A 96 14.18 8.96 -5.27
N PRO A 97 14.77 8.17 -6.18
CA PRO A 97 15.11 8.46 -7.59
C PRO A 97 13.87 8.62 -8.46
N SER A 98 13.97 9.23 -9.65
CA SER A 98 12.84 9.41 -10.56
C SER A 98 12.28 8.08 -11.06
N PHE A 99 10.98 8.06 -11.45
CA PHE A 99 10.33 6.89 -12.03
C PHE A 99 11.14 6.28 -13.19
N ALA A 100 11.53 7.12 -14.16
CA ALA A 100 12.29 6.66 -15.34
C ALA A 100 13.65 6.06 -14.99
N SER A 101 14.39 6.63 -14.02
CA SER A 101 15.69 6.06 -13.59
C SER A 101 15.49 4.74 -12.84
N SER A 102 14.46 4.63 -12.03
CA SER A 102 14.12 3.41 -11.31
C SER A 102 13.67 2.28 -12.26
N LEU A 103 12.89 2.61 -13.28
CA LEU A 103 12.48 1.65 -14.30
C LEU A 103 13.68 1.06 -15.06
N ARG A 104 14.68 1.87 -15.36
CA ARG A 104 15.92 1.40 -16.00
C ARG A 104 16.76 0.48 -15.10
N SER A 105 16.61 0.59 -13.80
CA SER A 105 17.37 -0.17 -12.79
C SER A 105 16.62 -1.36 -12.18
N LEU A 106 15.49 -1.77 -12.75
CA LEU A 106 14.61 -2.83 -12.25
C LEU A 106 15.27 -4.19 -11.97
N THR A 107 16.43 -4.46 -12.55
CA THR A 107 17.17 -5.73 -12.32
C THR A 107 18.13 -5.69 -11.13
N ARG A 108 18.22 -4.56 -10.43
CA ARG A 108 19.03 -4.51 -9.20
C ARG A 108 18.20 -5.15 -8.07
N PRO A 109 18.82 -5.97 -7.21
CA PRO A 109 18.12 -6.63 -6.11
C PRO A 109 17.58 -5.65 -5.06
N ASP A 110 17.92 -4.38 -5.17
CA ASP A 110 17.58 -3.32 -4.21
C ASP A 110 16.30 -2.58 -4.61
N VAL A 111 15.16 -3.29 -4.73
CA VAL A 111 13.84 -2.71 -5.03
C VAL A 111 13.50 -1.53 -4.10
N TRP A 112 13.95 -1.60 -2.85
CA TRP A 112 13.75 -0.57 -1.83
C TRP A 112 14.47 0.76 -2.10
N ARG A 113 15.38 0.80 -3.06
CA ARG A 113 16.05 2.02 -3.52
C ARG A 113 15.34 2.69 -4.69
N SER A 114 14.33 2.03 -5.24
CA SER A 114 13.56 2.51 -6.38
C SER A 114 12.54 3.58 -6.01
N ASN A 115 12.02 4.30 -7.02
CA ASN A 115 10.86 5.15 -6.88
C ASN A 115 9.64 4.30 -6.50
N TYR A 116 8.76 4.85 -5.67
CA TYR A 116 7.62 4.10 -5.16
C TYR A 116 6.64 3.67 -6.25
N LEU A 117 6.45 4.45 -7.31
CA LEU A 117 5.57 4.06 -8.44
C LEU A 117 6.12 2.89 -9.26
N VAL A 118 7.41 2.56 -9.12
CA VAL A 118 8.00 1.33 -9.66
C VAL A 118 7.85 0.17 -8.67
N THR A 119 7.94 0.45 -7.38
CA THR A 119 7.81 -0.55 -6.32
C THR A 119 6.37 -0.95 -6.07
N LEU A 120 5.44 0.01 -6.13
CA LEU A 120 4.01 -0.21 -5.83
C LEU A 120 3.38 -1.33 -6.68
N PRO A 121 3.46 -1.34 -8.02
CA PRO A 121 2.88 -2.42 -8.82
C PRO A 121 3.44 -3.80 -8.47
N GLN A 122 4.74 -3.88 -8.21
CA GLN A 122 5.39 -5.13 -7.84
C GLN A 122 4.92 -5.64 -6.48
N LEU A 123 4.99 -4.77 -5.47
CA LEU A 123 4.61 -5.12 -4.10
C LEU A 123 3.10 -5.40 -3.98
N ALA A 124 2.27 -4.57 -4.63
CA ALA A 124 0.82 -4.73 -4.63
C ALA A 124 0.40 -6.06 -5.28
N SER A 125 1.00 -6.42 -6.42
CA SER A 125 0.71 -7.71 -7.09
C SER A 125 1.19 -8.91 -6.27
N ILE A 126 2.39 -8.84 -5.65
CA ILE A 126 2.86 -9.92 -4.75
C ILE A 126 1.94 -10.05 -3.54
N LEU A 127 1.56 -8.94 -2.93
CA LEU A 127 0.67 -8.93 -1.77
C LEU A 127 -0.73 -9.45 -2.14
N PHE A 128 -1.23 -9.09 -3.32
CA PHE A 128 -2.51 -9.60 -3.82
C PHE A 128 -2.50 -11.12 -3.98
N VAL A 129 -1.46 -11.69 -4.60
CA VAL A 129 -1.28 -13.14 -4.67
C VAL A 129 -1.22 -13.77 -3.29
N ALA A 130 -0.47 -13.18 -2.36
CA ALA A 130 -0.34 -13.71 -1.01
C ALA A 130 -1.67 -13.68 -0.23
N VAL A 131 -2.46 -12.60 -0.38
CA VAL A 131 -3.79 -12.46 0.24
C VAL A 131 -4.77 -13.47 -0.34
N VAL A 132 -4.85 -13.60 -1.67
CA VAL A 132 -5.74 -14.56 -2.36
C VAL A 132 -5.37 -16.00 -1.99
N PHE A 133 -4.07 -16.32 -1.98
CA PHE A 133 -3.61 -17.66 -1.59
C PHE A 133 -3.93 -17.97 -0.12
N LEU A 134 -3.67 -17.03 0.79
CA LEU A 134 -3.99 -17.19 2.21
C LEU A 134 -5.48 -17.36 2.44
N GLN A 135 -6.31 -16.56 1.77
CA GLN A 135 -7.76 -16.68 1.82
C GLN A 135 -8.23 -18.03 1.32
N ALA A 136 -7.78 -18.49 0.14
CA ALA A 136 -8.14 -19.77 -0.41
C ALA A 136 -7.73 -20.94 0.52
N LEU A 137 -6.55 -20.86 1.14
CA LEU A 137 -6.08 -21.85 2.10
C LEU A 137 -6.98 -21.90 3.36
N GLN A 138 -7.36 -20.74 3.89
CA GLN A 138 -8.24 -20.63 5.04
C GLN A 138 -9.64 -21.17 4.74
N GLU A 139 -10.24 -20.76 3.62
CA GLU A 139 -11.57 -21.19 3.20
C GLU A 139 -11.60 -22.72 2.92
N SER A 140 -10.55 -23.27 2.34
CA SER A 140 -10.40 -24.72 2.18
C SER A 140 -10.34 -25.48 3.52
N ALA A 141 -9.90 -24.81 4.59
CA ALA A 141 -9.89 -25.32 5.95
C ALA A 141 -11.17 -24.99 6.75
N GLY A 142 -12.18 -24.42 6.11
CA GLY A 142 -13.44 -24.04 6.74
C GLY A 142 -13.42 -22.70 7.48
N VAL A 143 -12.34 -21.92 7.37
CA VAL A 143 -12.21 -20.60 8.00
C VAL A 143 -12.64 -19.52 7.01
N GLN A 144 -13.82 -18.97 7.21
CA GLN A 144 -14.41 -17.98 6.32
C GLN A 144 -13.76 -16.59 6.51
N THR A 145 -13.62 -15.85 5.40
CA THR A 145 -13.13 -14.46 5.42
C THR A 145 -14.27 -13.45 5.56
N GLY A 146 -15.45 -13.82 5.06
CA GLY A 146 -16.62 -12.92 5.02
C GLY A 146 -16.45 -11.79 4.00
N GLY A 147 -17.36 -10.81 4.07
CA GLY A 147 -17.33 -9.65 3.19
C GLY A 147 -18.39 -8.60 3.58
N ILE A 148 -18.12 -7.35 3.26
CA ILE A 148 -19.08 -6.25 3.49
C ILE A 148 -20.09 -6.22 2.34
N SER A 149 -21.38 -6.17 2.66
CA SER A 149 -22.43 -5.91 1.69
C SER A 149 -22.90 -4.45 1.80
N PHE A 150 -23.18 -3.83 0.66
CA PHE A 150 -23.65 -2.46 0.58
C PHE A 150 -25.00 -2.42 -0.16
N GLU A 151 -25.94 -1.60 0.31
CA GLU A 151 -27.24 -1.41 -0.34
C GLU A 151 -27.12 -0.76 -1.73
N SER A 152 -26.11 0.10 -1.90
CA SER A 152 -25.83 0.78 -3.17
C SER A 152 -24.37 0.53 -3.56
N PRO A 153 -24.10 0.01 -4.78
CA PRO A 153 -22.72 -0.18 -5.27
C PRO A 153 -21.91 1.11 -5.24
N VAL A 154 -22.51 2.25 -5.61
CA VAL A 154 -21.83 3.55 -5.64
C VAL A 154 -21.47 4.02 -4.24
N LEU A 155 -22.37 3.90 -3.26
CA LEU A 155 -22.08 4.26 -1.86
C LEU A 155 -21.08 3.28 -1.23
N GLY A 156 -21.12 2.01 -1.61
CA GLY A 156 -20.12 1.02 -1.26
C GLY A 156 -18.74 1.42 -1.76
N PHE A 157 -18.63 1.74 -3.05
CA PHE A 157 -17.38 2.22 -3.64
C PHE A 157 -16.85 3.49 -2.95
N LEU A 158 -17.73 4.45 -2.62
CA LEU A 158 -17.33 5.64 -1.86
C LEU A 158 -16.76 5.25 -0.48
N SER A 159 -17.42 4.36 0.24
CA SER A 159 -17.00 3.89 1.56
C SER A 159 -15.62 3.23 1.52
N ILE A 160 -15.43 2.26 0.62
CA ILE A 160 -14.13 1.58 0.47
C ILE A 160 -13.04 2.52 -0.08
N SER A 161 -13.41 3.55 -0.86
CA SER A 161 -12.46 4.56 -1.33
C SER A 161 -12.03 5.53 -0.23
N TYR A 162 -12.87 5.76 0.79
CA TYR A 162 -12.52 6.61 1.93
C TYR A 162 -11.67 5.87 2.98
N ALA A 163 -11.91 4.57 3.16
CA ALA A 163 -11.24 3.76 4.18
C ALA A 163 -9.70 3.86 4.18
N PRO A 164 -8.97 3.77 3.04
CA PRO A 164 -7.52 3.91 3.01
C PRO A 164 -6.99 5.22 3.61
N LEU A 165 -7.70 6.32 3.45
CA LEU A 165 -7.27 7.61 3.98
C LEU A 165 -7.34 7.62 5.51
N VAL A 166 -8.46 7.15 6.08
CA VAL A 166 -8.68 7.17 7.53
C VAL A 166 -7.87 6.10 8.25
N GLU A 167 -7.87 4.90 7.68
CA GLU A 167 -7.19 3.77 8.31
C GLU A 167 -5.67 3.96 8.28
N GLU A 168 -5.09 4.41 7.16
CA GLU A 168 -3.65 4.68 7.11
C GLU A 168 -3.27 5.88 7.98
N PHE A 169 -4.12 6.91 8.04
CA PHE A 169 -3.90 8.01 8.96
C PHE A 169 -3.88 7.54 10.41
N SER A 170 -4.82 6.68 10.80
CA SER A 170 -4.94 6.17 12.16
C SER A 170 -3.82 5.19 12.54
N TYR A 171 -3.59 4.16 11.72
CA TYR A 171 -2.70 3.05 12.07
C TYR A 171 -1.23 3.33 11.80
N ARG A 172 -0.89 4.04 10.73
CA ARG A 172 0.51 4.24 10.29
C ARG A 172 0.97 5.66 10.57
N ILE A 173 0.28 6.65 10.02
CA ILE A 173 0.74 8.04 10.06
C ILE A 173 0.75 8.56 11.49
N THR A 174 -0.35 8.41 12.23
CA THR A 174 -0.39 8.88 13.62
C THR A 174 0.22 7.87 14.60
N THR A 175 -0.12 6.58 14.53
CA THR A 175 0.35 5.62 15.54
C THR A 175 1.84 5.31 15.38
N ILE A 176 2.27 4.78 14.23
CA ILE A 176 3.69 4.44 14.03
C ILE A 176 4.52 5.72 14.05
N GLY A 177 4.08 6.77 13.32
CA GLY A 177 4.83 8.02 13.19
C GLY A 177 5.04 8.76 14.51
N ILE A 178 4.02 8.82 15.39
CA ILE A 178 4.14 9.47 16.70
C ILE A 178 5.00 8.61 17.64
N LEU A 179 4.75 7.30 17.72
CA LEU A 179 5.52 6.40 18.61
C LEU A 179 7.00 6.37 18.23
N ASP A 180 7.31 6.30 16.94
CA ASP A 180 8.70 6.33 16.46
C ASP A 180 9.33 7.71 16.67
N GLY A 181 8.58 8.78 16.42
CA GLY A 181 9.01 10.14 16.70
C GLY A 181 9.34 10.38 18.18
N LEU A 182 8.49 9.91 19.08
CA LEU A 182 8.74 9.98 20.53
C LEU A 182 9.96 9.15 20.94
N ASN A 183 10.13 7.95 20.39
CA ASN A 183 11.31 7.12 20.62
C ASN A 183 12.60 7.81 20.14
N HIS A 184 12.59 8.47 18.99
CA HIS A 184 13.73 9.24 18.48
C HIS A 184 14.04 10.46 19.35
N ILE A 185 13.02 11.22 19.79
CA ILE A 185 13.18 12.35 20.70
C ILE A 185 13.77 11.88 22.04
N TRP A 186 13.25 10.79 22.60
CA TRP A 186 13.75 10.23 23.86
C TRP A 186 15.22 9.79 23.77
N LYS A 187 15.62 9.15 22.66
CA LYS A 187 17.02 8.79 22.42
C LYS A 187 17.93 10.02 22.25
N MET A 188 17.43 11.06 21.59
CA MET A 188 18.16 12.30 21.40
C MET A 188 18.44 13.03 22.72
N HIS A 189 17.50 13.01 23.69
CA HIS A 189 17.67 13.63 25.00
C HIS A 189 18.70 12.91 25.90
N ARG A 190 19.05 11.67 25.57
CA ARG A 190 20.11 10.95 26.28
C ARG A 190 21.53 11.34 25.86
N VAL A 191 21.66 12.07 24.74
CA VAL A 191 22.93 12.61 24.25
C VAL A 191 22.97 14.10 24.62
N PRO A 192 23.90 14.56 25.48
CA PRO A 192 24.00 15.95 25.86
C PRO A 192 24.35 16.80 24.64
N SER A 193 23.40 17.58 24.12
CA SER A 193 23.66 18.59 23.12
C SER A 193 22.63 19.71 23.20
N ASP A 194 23.10 20.96 23.23
CA ASP A 194 22.27 22.18 23.25
C ASP A 194 21.35 22.34 22.01
N LYS A 195 21.60 21.60 20.95
CA LYS A 195 20.80 21.63 19.71
C LYS A 195 19.51 20.80 19.79
N GLY A 196 19.33 19.97 20.84
CA GLY A 196 18.26 18.98 20.91
C GLY A 196 16.86 19.57 21.01
N ARG A 197 16.64 20.61 21.83
CA ARG A 197 15.30 21.11 22.14
C ARG A 197 14.57 21.81 20.96
N ARG A 198 15.30 22.55 20.14
CA ARG A 198 14.71 23.31 19.01
C ARG A 198 14.25 22.41 17.84
N ASN A 199 14.65 21.16 17.81
CA ASN A 199 14.38 20.24 16.70
C ASN A 199 13.34 19.15 17.01
N ALA A 200 12.84 19.01 18.25
CA ALA A 200 11.93 17.94 18.64
C ALA A 200 10.60 17.95 17.85
N ILE A 201 9.96 19.12 17.72
CA ILE A 201 8.71 19.24 16.95
C ILE A 201 8.95 18.95 15.47
N ARG A 202 10.03 19.51 14.90
CA ARG A 202 10.41 19.22 13.52
C ARG A 202 10.67 17.73 13.30
N LEU A 203 11.34 17.07 14.24
CA LEU A 203 11.62 15.65 14.19
C LEU A 203 10.35 14.82 14.28
N LEU A 204 9.40 15.18 15.15
CA LEU A 204 8.10 14.53 15.25
C LEU A 204 7.30 14.64 13.94
N ILE A 205 7.18 15.86 13.39
CA ILE A 205 6.50 16.09 12.11
C ILE A 205 7.16 15.27 11.00
N LEU A 206 8.49 15.22 10.99
CA LEU A 206 9.22 14.47 9.98
C LEU A 206 9.03 12.96 10.11
N ASN A 207 8.95 12.42 11.33
CA ASN A 207 8.61 11.01 11.57
C ASN A 207 7.20 10.67 11.11
N ILE A 208 6.23 11.57 11.35
CA ILE A 208 4.84 11.40 10.87
C ILE A 208 4.78 11.38 9.34
N TRP A 209 5.58 12.21 8.67
CA TRP A 209 5.51 12.38 7.22
C TRP A 209 6.49 11.49 6.44
N LYS A 210 7.76 11.44 6.85
CA LYS A 210 8.85 10.70 6.20
C LYS A 210 9.80 10.11 7.27
N PRO A 211 9.45 8.97 7.92
CA PRO A 211 10.24 8.38 9.00
C PRO A 211 11.71 8.14 8.63
N GLU A 212 11.94 7.63 7.43
CA GLU A 212 13.30 7.36 6.95
C GLU A 212 14.17 8.63 6.89
N ARG A 213 13.58 9.79 6.50
CA ARG A 213 14.28 11.06 6.49
C ARG A 213 14.62 11.56 7.90
N ALA A 214 13.76 11.27 8.88
CA ALA A 214 14.06 11.56 10.28
C ALA A 214 15.28 10.77 10.76
N LYS A 215 15.36 9.48 10.40
CA LYS A 215 16.51 8.61 10.70
C LYS A 215 17.80 9.09 10.05
N GLU A 216 17.76 9.50 8.78
CA GLU A 216 18.90 10.09 8.09
C GLU A 216 19.46 11.32 8.83
N LEU A 217 18.57 12.23 9.28
CA LEU A 217 18.98 13.42 10.05
C LEU A 217 19.64 13.09 11.39
N LEU A 218 19.28 11.95 11.98
CA LEU A 218 19.85 11.47 13.25
C LEU A 218 21.10 10.59 13.05
N GLY A 219 21.48 10.29 11.80
CA GLY A 219 22.60 9.39 11.49
C GLY A 219 22.28 7.92 11.78
N TYR A 220 21.01 7.53 11.81
CA TYR A 220 20.59 6.15 12.02
C TYR A 220 20.56 5.36 10.71
N TYR A 221 20.63 4.03 10.83
CA TYR A 221 20.45 3.14 9.69
C TYR A 221 19.08 3.30 9.05
N THR A 222 19.03 3.21 7.72
CA THR A 222 17.82 3.36 6.91
C THR A 222 17.60 2.14 6.01
N ILE A 223 16.34 1.84 5.69
CA ILE A 223 16.03 0.74 4.77
C ILE A 223 16.68 0.98 3.41
N ARG A 224 16.68 2.22 2.96
CA ARG A 224 17.23 2.62 1.67
C ARG A 224 18.72 2.35 1.53
N ASN A 225 19.50 2.71 2.55
CA ASN A 225 20.95 2.66 2.50
C ASN A 225 21.52 1.34 3.03
N ASP A 226 20.92 0.80 4.09
CA ASP A 226 21.46 -0.31 4.90
C ASP A 226 20.63 -1.60 4.76
N GLY A 227 19.53 -1.55 4.00
CA GLY A 227 18.60 -2.68 3.79
C GLY A 227 17.66 -2.91 4.98
N VAL A 228 16.70 -3.82 4.77
CA VAL A 228 15.62 -4.09 5.73
C VAL A 228 16.14 -4.52 7.10
N ARG A 229 17.13 -5.42 7.12
CA ARG A 229 17.63 -6.03 8.37
C ARG A 229 18.25 -5.01 9.34
N ARG A 230 18.95 -3.98 8.81
CA ARG A 230 19.60 -2.94 9.63
C ARG A 230 18.77 -1.67 9.69
N GLY A 231 18.03 -1.39 8.62
CA GLY A 231 17.27 -0.17 8.45
C GLY A 231 16.00 -0.08 9.31
N ILE A 232 15.53 -1.19 9.88
CA ILE A 232 14.39 -1.22 10.81
C ILE A 232 14.91 -1.59 12.20
N SER A 233 14.71 -0.73 13.18
CA SER A 233 15.10 -0.95 14.57
C SER A 233 14.19 -1.99 15.24
N ARG A 234 14.62 -2.58 16.37
CA ARG A 234 13.78 -3.49 17.16
C ARG A 234 12.47 -2.84 17.61
N PHE A 235 12.51 -1.57 17.95
CA PHE A 235 11.31 -0.81 18.35
C PHE A 235 10.33 -0.67 17.17
N GLU A 236 10.81 -0.26 16.00
CA GLU A 236 9.97 -0.16 14.79
C GLU A 236 9.36 -1.52 14.42
N TRP A 237 10.13 -2.62 14.51
CA TRP A 237 9.61 -3.98 14.30
C TRP A 237 8.47 -4.31 15.27
N THR A 238 8.63 -3.99 16.56
CA THR A 238 7.60 -4.23 17.56
C THR A 238 6.33 -3.44 17.26
N VAL A 239 6.47 -2.13 16.99
CA VAL A 239 5.32 -1.28 16.67
C VAL A 239 4.65 -1.75 15.37
N LEU A 240 5.42 -2.11 14.34
CA LEU A 240 4.91 -2.63 13.07
C LEU A 240 4.06 -3.89 13.27
N VAL A 241 4.55 -4.87 14.02
CA VAL A 241 3.82 -6.12 14.29
C VAL A 241 2.56 -5.86 15.10
N LEU A 242 2.65 -5.06 16.16
CA LEU A 242 1.49 -4.74 17.02
C LEU A 242 0.39 -3.99 16.26
N THR A 243 0.75 -2.96 15.48
CA THR A 243 -0.23 -2.19 14.69
C THR A 243 -0.83 -3.02 13.56
N SER A 244 -0.08 -3.96 12.99
CA SER A 244 -0.59 -4.90 11.97
C SER A 244 -1.56 -5.91 12.58
N GLY A 245 -1.25 -6.44 13.76
CA GLY A 245 -2.15 -7.33 14.51
C GLY A 245 -3.45 -6.62 14.91
N ALA A 246 -3.35 -5.39 15.41
CA ALA A 246 -4.53 -4.57 15.74
C ALA A 246 -5.37 -4.26 14.50
N PHE A 247 -4.73 -3.97 13.35
CA PHE A 247 -5.42 -3.74 12.07
C PHE A 247 -6.18 -4.97 11.59
N GLY A 248 -5.59 -6.16 11.72
CA GLY A 248 -6.28 -7.41 11.44
C GLY A 248 -7.46 -7.65 12.38
N ALA A 249 -7.23 -7.51 13.69
CA ALA A 249 -8.24 -7.77 14.70
C ALA A 249 -9.46 -6.84 14.59
N VAL A 250 -9.26 -5.54 14.30
CA VAL A 250 -10.36 -4.58 14.20
C VAL A 250 -11.33 -4.91 13.07
N HIS A 251 -10.87 -5.47 11.96
CA HIS A 251 -11.75 -5.87 10.86
C HIS A 251 -12.79 -6.91 11.31
N TYR A 252 -12.39 -7.88 12.11
CA TYR A 252 -13.31 -8.85 12.70
C TYR A 252 -14.17 -8.24 13.82
N LEU A 253 -13.55 -7.49 14.74
CA LEU A 253 -14.21 -6.93 15.92
C LEU A 253 -15.21 -5.81 15.60
N SER A 254 -15.01 -5.08 14.50
CA SER A 254 -15.93 -4.01 14.07
C SER A 254 -17.25 -4.55 13.48
N GLY A 255 -17.33 -5.82 13.17
CA GLY A 255 -18.50 -6.42 12.51
C GLY A 255 -18.52 -6.10 11.01
N GLY A 256 -19.69 -5.79 10.45
CA GLY A 256 -19.83 -5.38 9.05
C GLY A 256 -19.79 -6.54 8.04
N GLY A 257 -19.80 -7.80 8.51
CA GLY A 257 -19.79 -8.99 7.65
C GLY A 257 -18.44 -9.66 7.48
N TRP A 258 -17.37 -9.10 8.08
CA TRP A 258 -16.10 -9.77 8.12
C TRP A 258 -16.07 -10.92 9.14
N GLU A 259 -15.45 -12.03 8.76
CA GLU A 259 -15.28 -13.19 9.61
C GLU A 259 -13.82 -13.39 10.05
N ILE A 260 -13.55 -14.42 10.88
CA ILE A 260 -12.26 -14.63 11.54
C ILE A 260 -11.09 -14.76 10.56
N GLY A 261 -11.34 -15.29 9.36
CA GLY A 261 -10.32 -15.38 8.30
C GLY A 261 -9.80 -14.03 7.82
N LYS A 262 -10.57 -12.95 7.99
CA LYS A 262 -10.13 -11.59 7.65
C LYS A 262 -8.98 -11.11 8.52
N ILE A 263 -8.85 -11.57 9.75
CA ILE A 263 -7.79 -11.16 10.67
C ILE A 263 -6.41 -11.35 10.04
N SER A 264 -6.13 -12.53 9.50
CA SER A 264 -4.80 -12.85 8.95
C SER A 264 -4.51 -12.13 7.64
N THR A 265 -5.49 -12.03 6.73
CA THR A 265 -5.33 -11.33 5.45
C THR A 265 -5.16 -9.82 5.65
N ALA A 266 -5.94 -9.21 6.56
CA ALA A 266 -5.79 -7.81 6.93
C ALA A 266 -4.49 -7.54 7.70
N MET A 267 -4.07 -8.44 8.61
CA MET A 267 -2.78 -8.34 9.30
C MET A 267 -1.61 -8.38 8.33
N LEU A 268 -1.62 -9.28 7.33
CA LEU A 268 -0.61 -9.34 6.29
C LEU A 268 -0.54 -8.05 5.46
N SER A 269 -1.69 -7.54 5.03
CA SER A 269 -1.79 -6.27 4.31
C SER A 269 -1.32 -5.11 5.19
N GLY A 270 -1.73 -5.10 6.46
CA GLY A 270 -1.33 -4.13 7.45
C GLY A 270 0.19 -4.07 7.68
N PHE A 271 0.83 -5.23 7.69
CA PHE A 271 2.28 -5.35 7.80
C PHE A 271 2.98 -4.74 6.57
N ALA A 272 2.53 -5.06 5.36
CA ALA A 272 3.08 -4.49 4.14
C ALA A 272 2.90 -2.96 4.09
N MET A 273 1.73 -2.45 4.49
CA MET A 273 1.44 -1.01 4.55
C MET A 273 2.33 -0.30 5.57
N GLY A 274 2.52 -0.85 6.77
CA GLY A 274 3.43 -0.29 7.77
C GLY A 274 4.90 -0.32 7.33
N PHE A 275 5.30 -1.37 6.62
CA PHE A 275 6.63 -1.47 6.05
C PHE A 275 6.90 -0.38 4.99
N VAL A 276 5.98 -0.16 4.04
CA VAL A 276 6.16 0.91 3.04
C VAL A 276 6.06 2.30 3.65
N TYR A 277 5.30 2.47 4.76
CA TYR A 277 5.29 3.70 5.53
C TYR A 277 6.68 4.02 6.09
N LEU A 278 7.31 3.07 6.77
CA LEU A 278 8.66 3.26 7.32
C LEU A 278 9.68 3.62 6.23
N ARG A 279 9.54 3.06 5.03
CA ARG A 279 10.48 3.26 3.92
C ARG A 279 10.20 4.51 3.09
N TYR A 280 8.95 4.78 2.73
CA TYR A 280 8.60 5.83 1.76
C TYR A 280 7.84 7.00 2.40
N GLY A 281 7.28 6.82 3.58
CA GLY A 281 6.49 7.83 4.28
C GLY A 281 4.99 7.72 4.04
N ALA A 282 4.24 8.76 4.45
CA ALA A 282 2.79 8.76 4.60
C ALA A 282 2.00 8.41 3.33
N TYR A 283 2.44 8.87 2.15
CA TYR A 283 1.73 8.59 0.90
C TYR A 283 1.76 7.12 0.48
N ALA A 284 2.78 6.38 0.90
CA ALA A 284 3.01 5.03 0.41
C ALA A 284 1.97 4.00 0.91
N PRO A 285 1.64 3.90 2.20
CA PRO A 285 0.60 3.00 2.66
C PRO A 285 -0.77 3.41 2.13
N ILE A 286 -1.06 4.72 1.97
CA ILE A 286 -2.29 5.20 1.36
C ILE A 286 -2.44 4.63 -0.06
N LEU A 287 -1.40 4.68 -0.90
CA LEU A 287 -1.44 4.16 -2.26
C LEU A 287 -1.48 2.63 -2.32
N LEU A 288 -0.82 1.92 -1.38
CA LEU A 288 -0.91 0.46 -1.32
C LEU A 288 -2.31 0.00 -0.89
N HIS A 289 -2.93 0.69 0.06
CA HIS A 289 -4.29 0.41 0.48
C HIS A 289 -5.32 0.83 -0.60
N TRP A 290 -5.11 1.99 -1.26
CA TRP A 290 -5.86 2.45 -2.42
C TRP A 290 -5.92 1.38 -3.51
N PHE A 291 -4.85 0.64 -3.76
CA PHE A 291 -4.81 -0.45 -4.71
C PHE A 291 -5.86 -1.53 -4.41
N PHE A 292 -6.03 -1.94 -3.17
CA PHE A 292 -7.02 -2.95 -2.80
C PHE A 292 -8.45 -2.43 -2.85
N ASN A 293 -8.67 -1.18 -2.48
CA ASN A 293 -9.99 -0.62 -2.31
C ASN A 293 -10.47 0.15 -3.54
N TYR A 294 -9.78 1.22 -3.91
CA TYR A 294 -10.20 2.09 -5.01
C TYR A 294 -9.94 1.46 -6.37
N TYR A 295 -8.72 0.95 -6.60
CA TYR A 295 -8.34 0.45 -7.93
C TYR A 295 -9.20 -0.74 -8.35
N PHE A 296 -9.28 -1.81 -7.57
CA PHE A 296 -10.18 -2.92 -7.87
C PHE A 296 -11.64 -2.50 -7.78
N GLY A 297 -12.03 -1.74 -6.76
CA GLY A 297 -13.40 -1.26 -6.57
C GLY A 297 -13.92 -0.43 -7.75
N THR A 298 -13.05 0.29 -8.47
CA THR A 298 -13.45 1.05 -9.66
C THR A 298 -13.88 0.14 -10.82
N PHE A 299 -13.13 -0.93 -11.07
CA PHE A 299 -13.48 -1.89 -12.14
C PHE A 299 -14.65 -2.77 -11.75
N ASP A 300 -14.75 -3.15 -10.49
CA ASP A 300 -15.91 -3.86 -9.93
C ASP A 300 -17.18 -3.00 -10.02
N LEU A 301 -17.12 -1.72 -9.65
CA LEU A 301 -18.24 -0.79 -9.82
C LEU A 301 -18.64 -0.63 -11.30
N ALA A 302 -17.67 -0.57 -12.22
CA ALA A 302 -17.98 -0.50 -13.65
C ALA A 302 -18.76 -1.74 -14.15
N SER A 303 -18.40 -2.93 -13.65
CA SER A 303 -19.14 -4.18 -13.88
C SER A 303 -20.54 -4.11 -13.26
N GLN A 304 -20.68 -3.76 -11.98
CA GLN A 304 -21.95 -3.68 -11.27
C GLN A 304 -22.92 -2.65 -11.85
N LEU A 305 -22.41 -1.57 -12.45
CA LEU A 305 -23.20 -0.56 -13.16
C LEU A 305 -23.49 -0.94 -14.62
N ASN A 306 -23.12 -2.15 -15.06
CA ASN A 306 -23.29 -2.66 -16.42
C ASN A 306 -22.64 -1.75 -17.48
N LEU A 307 -21.50 -1.14 -17.18
CA LEU A 307 -20.72 -0.41 -18.17
C LEU A 307 -20.23 -1.40 -19.25
N ALA A 308 -20.38 -1.05 -20.53
CA ALA A 308 -19.94 -1.91 -21.62
C ALA A 308 -18.46 -2.27 -21.48
N GLY A 309 -18.16 -3.56 -21.38
CA GLY A 309 -16.80 -4.09 -21.12
C GLY A 309 -16.36 -4.06 -19.66
N GLY A 310 -17.21 -3.66 -18.70
CA GLY A 310 -16.91 -3.61 -17.27
C GLY A 310 -16.44 -4.95 -16.70
N ASP A 311 -17.19 -6.03 -16.99
CA ASP A 311 -16.84 -7.39 -16.55
C ASP A 311 -15.47 -7.84 -17.09
N PHE A 312 -15.21 -7.58 -18.37
CA PHE A 312 -13.93 -7.89 -18.98
C PHE A 312 -12.79 -7.08 -18.35
N ALA A 313 -13.02 -5.78 -18.09
CA ALA A 313 -12.02 -4.93 -17.47
C ALA A 313 -11.70 -5.36 -16.04
N SER A 314 -12.70 -5.72 -15.23
CA SER A 314 -12.54 -6.26 -13.88
C SER A 314 -11.72 -7.55 -13.92
N PHE A 315 -12.11 -8.53 -14.73
CA PHE A 315 -11.36 -9.77 -14.91
C PHE A 315 -9.91 -9.52 -15.38
N ALA A 316 -9.72 -8.62 -16.36
CA ALA A 316 -8.41 -8.35 -16.94
C ALA A 316 -7.43 -7.74 -15.92
N VAL A 317 -7.89 -6.83 -15.05
CA VAL A 317 -7.01 -6.23 -14.02
C VAL A 317 -6.68 -7.23 -12.91
N GLU A 318 -7.62 -8.09 -12.53
CA GLU A 318 -7.34 -9.17 -11.57
C GLU A 318 -6.30 -10.15 -12.13
N PHE A 319 -6.55 -10.65 -13.36
CA PHE A 319 -5.64 -11.56 -14.04
C PHE A 319 -4.24 -10.99 -14.22
N LEU A 320 -4.14 -9.71 -14.62
CA LEU A 320 -2.87 -9.02 -14.78
C LEU A 320 -2.09 -8.94 -13.46
N ASN A 321 -2.76 -8.60 -12.36
CA ASN A 321 -2.11 -8.50 -11.05
C ASN A 321 -1.73 -9.88 -10.49
N LEU A 322 -2.60 -10.89 -10.60
CA LEU A 322 -2.28 -12.27 -10.22
C LEU A 322 -1.11 -12.82 -11.03
N GLY A 323 -1.12 -12.64 -12.35
CA GLY A 323 -0.05 -13.10 -13.23
C GLY A 323 1.28 -12.42 -12.93
N THR A 324 1.26 -11.09 -12.73
CA THR A 324 2.47 -10.31 -12.38
C THR A 324 3.01 -10.74 -11.02
N GLY A 325 2.17 -10.84 -10.00
CA GLY A 325 2.57 -11.25 -8.66
C GLY A 325 3.14 -12.66 -8.63
N THR A 326 2.49 -13.61 -9.30
CA THR A 326 2.97 -14.99 -9.42
C THR A 326 4.33 -15.05 -10.12
N LEU A 327 4.50 -14.32 -11.22
CA LEU A 327 5.79 -14.24 -11.93
C LEU A 327 6.89 -13.71 -11.02
N LEU A 328 6.62 -12.66 -10.24
CA LEU A 328 7.58 -12.08 -9.30
C LEU A 328 7.95 -13.03 -8.17
N VAL A 329 6.98 -13.74 -7.60
CA VAL A 329 7.22 -14.74 -6.56
C VAL A 329 8.09 -15.87 -7.10
N VAL A 330 7.72 -16.44 -8.24
CA VAL A 330 8.48 -17.52 -8.88
C VAL A 330 9.91 -17.07 -9.23
N ALA A 331 10.08 -15.89 -9.81
CA ALA A 331 11.39 -15.35 -10.13
C ALA A 331 12.25 -15.15 -8.87
N THR A 332 11.68 -14.63 -7.78
CA THR A 332 12.39 -14.43 -6.51
C THR A 332 12.85 -15.77 -5.90
N VAL A 333 11.97 -16.77 -5.87
CA VAL A 333 12.30 -18.11 -5.37
C VAL A 333 13.39 -18.77 -6.23
N ALA A 334 13.29 -18.67 -7.56
CA ALA A 334 14.28 -19.21 -8.47
C ALA A 334 15.67 -18.59 -8.26
N ILE A 335 15.75 -17.25 -8.13
CA ILE A 335 17.01 -16.52 -7.86
C ILE A 335 17.60 -16.98 -6.52
N TYR A 336 16.79 -17.11 -5.48
CA TYR A 336 17.24 -17.55 -4.16
C TYR A 336 17.82 -18.98 -4.22
N LEU A 337 17.12 -19.93 -4.85
CA LEU A 337 17.56 -21.32 -4.99
C LEU A 337 18.86 -21.42 -5.81
N MET A 338 18.98 -20.67 -6.90
CA MET A 338 20.23 -20.63 -7.69
C MET A 338 21.40 -20.06 -6.90
N GLY A 339 21.18 -19.01 -6.13
CA GLY A 339 22.21 -18.41 -5.27
C GLY A 339 22.72 -19.35 -4.18
N THR A 340 21.81 -20.11 -3.54
CA THR A 340 22.18 -21.09 -2.51
C THR A 340 22.91 -22.30 -3.10
N TRP A 341 22.54 -22.73 -4.31
CA TRP A 341 23.19 -23.83 -5.02
C TRP A 341 24.63 -23.47 -5.41
N SER A 342 24.85 -22.28 -5.99
CA SER A 342 26.18 -21.80 -6.37
C SER A 342 27.12 -21.68 -5.15
N SER A 343 26.64 -21.17 -4.02
CA SER A 343 27.45 -21.04 -2.81
C SER A 343 27.90 -22.35 -2.18
N LYS A 344 27.16 -23.45 -2.38
CA LYS A 344 27.54 -24.79 -1.92
C LYS A 344 28.62 -25.43 -2.77
N HIS A 345 28.61 -25.17 -4.09
CA HIS A 345 29.56 -25.80 -5.03
C HIS A 345 30.90 -25.06 -5.15
N HIS A 346 31.02 -23.84 -4.60
CA HIS A 346 32.29 -23.13 -4.48
C HIS A 346 33.04 -23.40 -3.17
N ARG A 347 32.47 -24.18 -2.25
CA ARG A 347 33.08 -24.59 -0.97
C ARG A 347 33.61 -26.03 -0.95
N THR A 348 33.40 -26.77 -2.03
CA THR A 348 34.01 -28.07 -2.31
C THR A 348 35.12 -27.94 -3.32
#